data_901fac036e85a3aeef5eddbe05128569
#
_entry.id   901fac036e85a3aeef5eddbe05128569
#
_cell.length_a   1.000
_cell.length_b   1.000
_cell.length_c   1.000
_cell.angle_alpha   90.00
_cell.angle_beta   90.00
_cell.angle_gamma   90.00
#
_symmetry.space_group_name_H-M   'P 1'
#
loop_
_entity.id
_entity.type
_entity.pdbx_description
1 polymer ?
#
loop_
_entity_poly.entity_id
_entity_poly.type
_entity_poly.pdbx_seq_one_letter_code
_entity_poly.pdbx_strand_id
1 'polypeptide(L)'
;MPLPSLSDYQAAFSNPATCLYDPLLKRCTIAKTPLGQPRVRSGGFALTYCLESGASKWAVRCFHRESTTNDRDRRYQAIAGKLHEPVIASSGYFIGFDFQKQGVMVGGTPYPIVKMAWANGETLASFLEDNHDDAAALMKLRTALRELRKFLFNQHIAHGDIQPGNLMVSDGGRKVQLIDYDGMYVPAIASLGAAEIGLPNYQHPERIQNSPWSEKLDYFPFILLDLALTILIDDKSCWDLTQSSDEKLLFDATDFQTPYASATIKKLIDRTSHGRELRAFQAICSSSFEKIPHPDAYESFVASGSRAAPTTPTTVTIKYSGAFPVVQGFDMSAMRRHCGNVVEMIGRVTEVKLKYTRTGRSRPYVFISFQPWNSSMTESFRFVIWSETLSKFKLKGIDPQARYNGQWVTMSGLLDKYVRGRSVAYQMIVDSVGGLQCIPEEEARFRCGGQRQVVQSVNVPLPGRNGDVATAQQSNSDKLIQMTGKGARTTVRPRLPTVTRPTITARRPNTVPSKPPSPSGGSNTDRLKQILSQKGTVPSTPLPRVPSPRPTVPSGGGSGCCLCLAGVIFIFAFLWSLC
;
A
#
# COMPACT_ATOMS: atom_id res chain seq x y z
N MET A 1 30.38 -2.92 -10.90
CA MET A 1 30.67 -1.83 -9.95
C MET A 1 29.54 -1.75 -8.97
N PRO A 2 29.77 -1.51 -7.68
CA PRO A 2 28.69 -1.36 -6.72
C PRO A 2 27.83 -0.14 -7.10
N LEU A 3 26.52 -0.26 -6.94
CA LEU A 3 25.59 0.84 -7.18
C LEU A 3 25.71 1.91 -6.08
N PRO A 4 25.46 3.20 -6.42
CA PRO A 4 25.51 4.27 -5.43
C PRO A 4 24.44 4.11 -4.34
N SER A 5 24.77 4.54 -3.13
CA SER A 5 23.85 4.60 -2.02
C SER A 5 22.87 5.78 -2.15
N LEU A 6 21.83 5.79 -1.31
CA LEU A 6 20.92 6.94 -1.18
C LEU A 6 21.67 8.26 -0.95
N SER A 7 22.67 8.27 -0.07
CA SER A 7 23.46 9.47 0.24
C SER A 7 24.28 9.95 -0.96
N ASP A 8 24.80 9.03 -1.77
CA ASP A 8 25.59 9.37 -2.96
C ASP A 8 24.68 10.02 -4.03
N TYR A 9 23.50 9.46 -4.24
CA TYR A 9 22.51 10.07 -5.13
C TYR A 9 21.99 11.41 -4.61
N GLN A 10 21.71 11.56 -3.31
CA GLN A 10 21.30 12.84 -2.74
C GLN A 10 22.36 13.93 -2.93
N ALA A 11 23.65 13.57 -2.76
CA ALA A 11 24.76 14.47 -3.02
C ALA A 11 24.83 14.87 -4.51
N ALA A 12 24.71 13.92 -5.45
CA ALA A 12 24.71 14.18 -6.89
C ALA A 12 23.52 15.07 -7.30
N PHE A 13 22.32 14.73 -6.88
CA PHE A 13 21.09 15.47 -7.20
C PHE A 13 20.95 16.83 -6.48
N SER A 14 21.91 17.18 -5.63
CA SER A 14 21.96 18.57 -5.13
C SER A 14 22.12 19.58 -6.27
N ASN A 15 22.72 19.15 -7.39
CA ASN A 15 22.83 19.95 -8.64
C ASN A 15 22.55 19.07 -9.89
N PRO A 16 21.28 18.95 -10.35
CA PRO A 16 20.92 18.16 -11.51
C PRO A 16 21.66 18.54 -12.80
N ALA A 17 21.99 19.82 -12.98
CA ALA A 17 22.66 20.30 -14.18
C ALA A 17 24.06 19.68 -14.39
N THR A 18 24.74 19.31 -13.31
CA THR A 18 26.08 18.73 -13.35
C THR A 18 26.10 17.21 -13.35
N CYS A 19 25.10 16.56 -12.75
CA CYS A 19 25.12 15.12 -12.60
C CYS A 19 24.34 14.37 -13.68
N LEU A 20 23.35 14.99 -14.35
CA LEU A 20 22.55 14.32 -15.38
C LEU A 20 23.16 14.45 -16.77
N TYR A 21 22.97 13.45 -17.63
CA TYR A 21 23.41 13.49 -19.02
C TYR A 21 22.32 13.99 -19.98
N ASP A 22 21.06 13.67 -19.71
CA ASP A 22 19.91 14.08 -20.54
C ASP A 22 19.78 15.61 -20.59
N PRO A 23 19.79 16.25 -21.79
CA PRO A 23 19.76 17.71 -21.94
C PRO A 23 18.49 18.36 -21.37
N LEU A 24 17.36 17.63 -21.36
CA LEU A 24 16.10 18.11 -20.80
C LEU A 24 16.18 18.08 -19.26
N LEU A 25 16.62 16.96 -18.70
CA LEU A 25 16.72 16.80 -17.24
C LEU A 25 17.77 17.74 -16.61
N LYS A 26 18.83 18.08 -17.34
CA LYS A 26 19.82 19.10 -16.89
C LYS A 26 19.21 20.47 -16.62
N ARG A 27 18.12 20.81 -17.29
CA ARG A 27 17.42 22.11 -17.16
C ARG A 27 16.35 22.09 -16.07
N CYS A 28 16.09 20.92 -15.49
CA CYS A 28 15.07 20.76 -14.44
C CYS A 28 15.61 21.17 -13.08
N THR A 29 14.71 21.59 -12.22
CA THR A 29 14.93 21.72 -10.78
C THR A 29 14.46 20.46 -10.08
N ILE A 30 15.08 20.10 -8.94
CA ILE A 30 14.67 18.96 -8.16
C ILE A 30 13.70 19.39 -7.06
N ALA A 31 12.63 18.61 -6.87
CA ALA A 31 11.75 18.79 -5.72
C ALA A 31 12.51 18.54 -4.42
N LYS A 32 12.35 19.43 -3.43
CA LYS A 32 13.07 19.38 -2.15
C LYS A 32 12.14 19.17 -0.97
N THR A 33 12.65 18.50 0.04
CA THR A 33 12.00 18.42 1.36
C THR A 33 12.02 19.79 2.06
N PRO A 34 11.21 20.01 3.11
CA PRO A 34 11.29 21.21 3.93
C PRO A 34 12.67 21.46 4.57
N LEU A 35 13.54 20.45 4.62
CA LEU A 35 14.92 20.55 5.10
C LEU A 35 15.92 20.86 3.97
N GLY A 36 15.46 21.09 2.72
CA GLY A 36 16.29 21.43 1.57
C GLY A 36 16.98 20.26 0.88
N GLN A 37 16.75 19.03 1.34
CA GLN A 37 17.27 17.82 0.69
C GLN A 37 16.42 17.42 -0.53
N PRO A 38 17.01 16.79 -1.58
CA PRO A 38 16.22 16.20 -2.66
C PRO A 38 15.13 15.27 -2.13
N ARG A 39 13.87 15.51 -2.57
CA ARG A 39 12.75 14.63 -2.23
C ARG A 39 12.89 13.33 -3.02
N VAL A 40 12.93 12.21 -2.32
CA VAL A 40 13.08 10.89 -2.90
C VAL A 40 11.92 9.99 -2.48
N ARG A 41 11.44 9.17 -3.40
CA ARG A 41 10.58 8.00 -3.12
C ARG A 41 11.42 6.75 -3.38
N SER A 42 11.29 5.74 -2.56
CA SER A 42 12.03 4.49 -2.72
C SER A 42 11.08 3.34 -3.02
N GLY A 43 11.39 2.58 -4.07
CA GLY A 43 10.91 1.22 -4.29
C GLY A 43 11.93 0.19 -3.81
N GLY A 44 11.69 -1.10 -4.10
CA GLY A 44 12.58 -2.19 -3.68
C GLY A 44 14.00 -2.09 -4.23
N PHE A 45 14.17 -1.63 -5.48
CA PHE A 45 15.44 -1.59 -6.21
C PHE A 45 15.90 -0.20 -6.62
N ALA A 46 14.99 0.78 -6.68
CA ALA A 46 15.28 2.10 -7.22
C ALA A 46 14.80 3.24 -6.33
N LEU A 47 15.52 4.35 -6.40
CA LEU A 47 15.20 5.63 -5.78
C LEU A 47 14.62 6.54 -6.87
N THR A 48 13.45 7.11 -6.65
CA THR A 48 12.76 7.96 -7.63
C THR A 48 12.78 9.42 -7.18
N TYR A 49 13.34 10.27 -8.01
CA TYR A 49 13.41 11.71 -7.82
C TYR A 49 12.42 12.42 -8.75
N CYS A 50 11.75 13.46 -8.25
CA CYS A 50 10.90 14.33 -9.05
C CYS A 50 11.72 15.54 -9.55
N LEU A 51 11.79 15.70 -10.86
CA LEU A 51 12.43 16.84 -11.52
C LEU A 51 11.36 17.65 -12.26
N GLU A 52 11.47 18.98 -12.21
CA GLU A 52 10.46 19.91 -12.73
C GLU A 52 11.09 20.95 -13.66
N SER A 53 10.41 21.25 -14.77
CA SER A 53 10.77 22.36 -15.69
C SER A 53 9.49 22.99 -16.22
N GLY A 54 9.16 24.18 -15.72
CA GLY A 54 7.89 24.83 -16.03
C GLY A 54 6.70 23.97 -15.56
N ALA A 55 5.78 23.66 -16.47
CA ALA A 55 4.64 22.81 -16.21
C ALA A 55 4.95 21.29 -16.33
N SER A 56 6.12 20.93 -16.83
CA SER A 56 6.51 19.53 -17.07
C SER A 56 7.21 18.96 -15.84
N LYS A 57 6.85 17.72 -15.49
CA LYS A 57 7.46 16.96 -14.41
C LYS A 57 7.95 15.62 -14.92
N TRP A 58 9.04 15.14 -14.33
CA TRP A 58 9.70 13.91 -14.69
C TRP A 58 10.02 13.09 -13.45
N ALA A 59 9.78 11.80 -13.51
CA ALA A 59 10.28 10.84 -12.53
C ALA A 59 11.61 10.27 -13.04
N VAL A 60 12.66 10.41 -12.25
CA VAL A 60 13.99 9.87 -12.55
C VAL A 60 14.30 8.78 -11.54
N ARG A 61 14.34 7.52 -12.01
CA ARG A 61 14.63 6.35 -11.17
C ARG A 61 16.10 6.00 -11.26
N CYS A 62 16.74 5.88 -10.11
CA CYS A 62 18.16 5.58 -9.94
C CYS A 62 18.30 4.27 -9.19
N PHE A 63 19.05 3.31 -9.72
CA PHE A 63 19.21 2.00 -9.12
C PHE A 63 20.20 2.04 -7.94
N HIS A 64 19.80 1.54 -6.78
CA HIS A 64 20.64 1.48 -5.60
C HIS A 64 20.89 0.04 -5.11
N ARG A 65 20.22 -0.92 -5.75
CA ARG A 65 20.40 -2.37 -5.53
C ARG A 65 20.52 -3.11 -6.84
N GLU A 66 21.36 -4.13 -6.89
CA GLU A 66 21.41 -5.05 -8.01
C GLU A 66 20.28 -6.07 -7.90
N SER A 67 19.71 -6.43 -9.06
CA SER A 67 18.88 -7.62 -9.16
C SER A 67 19.75 -8.87 -8.94
N THR A 68 19.18 -9.90 -8.36
CA THR A 68 19.86 -11.19 -8.13
C THR A 68 20.36 -11.84 -9.41
N THR A 69 19.81 -11.48 -10.56
CA THR A 69 20.03 -12.09 -11.88
C THR A 69 21.03 -11.35 -12.77
N ASN A 70 21.49 -10.17 -12.34
CA ASN A 70 22.44 -9.31 -13.09
C ASN A 70 22.03 -9.06 -14.56
N ASP A 71 20.73 -9.03 -14.85
CA ASP A 71 20.14 -8.90 -16.19
C ASP A 71 19.35 -7.57 -16.36
N ARG A 72 19.51 -6.64 -15.43
CA ARG A 72 18.79 -5.35 -15.36
C ARG A 72 18.74 -4.64 -16.72
N ASP A 73 19.90 -4.39 -17.33
CA ASP A 73 19.96 -3.63 -18.59
C ASP A 73 19.18 -4.32 -19.71
N ARG A 74 19.24 -5.66 -19.79
CA ARG A 74 18.49 -6.45 -20.75
C ARG A 74 16.98 -6.34 -20.52
N ARG A 75 16.54 -6.39 -19.25
CA ARG A 75 15.12 -6.24 -18.89
C ARG A 75 14.59 -4.87 -19.26
N TYR A 76 15.24 -3.82 -18.79
CA TYR A 76 14.78 -2.45 -19.04
C TYR A 76 14.81 -2.07 -20.50
N GLN A 77 15.77 -2.58 -21.29
CA GLN A 77 15.79 -2.40 -22.75
C GLN A 77 14.62 -3.12 -23.43
N ALA A 78 14.32 -4.36 -23.05
CA ALA A 78 13.20 -5.11 -23.59
C ALA A 78 11.85 -4.47 -23.24
N ILE A 79 11.68 -4.03 -21.99
CA ILE A 79 10.49 -3.28 -21.55
C ILE A 79 10.35 -1.98 -22.33
N ALA A 80 11.42 -1.17 -22.44
CA ALA A 80 11.40 0.07 -23.22
C ALA A 80 11.03 -0.18 -24.68
N GLY A 81 11.62 -1.22 -25.31
CA GLY A 81 11.29 -1.62 -26.68
C GLY A 81 9.80 -1.96 -26.84
N LYS A 82 9.24 -2.72 -25.90
CA LYS A 82 7.81 -3.07 -25.91
C LYS A 82 6.91 -1.85 -25.71
N LEU A 83 7.24 -0.98 -24.76
CA LEU A 83 6.46 0.22 -24.45
C LEU A 83 6.49 1.28 -25.57
N HIS A 84 7.52 1.25 -26.43
CA HIS A 84 7.61 2.12 -27.60
C HIS A 84 6.86 1.61 -28.84
N GLU A 85 6.28 0.39 -28.81
CA GLU A 85 5.40 -0.07 -29.88
C GLU A 85 4.23 0.92 -30.06
N PRO A 86 3.88 1.38 -31.28
CA PRO A 86 2.88 2.44 -31.48
C PRO A 86 1.54 2.19 -30.81
N VAL A 87 1.04 0.95 -30.82
CA VAL A 87 -0.23 0.55 -30.19
C VAL A 87 -0.15 0.74 -28.68
N ILE A 88 0.99 0.45 -28.07
CA ILE A 88 1.18 0.54 -26.62
C ILE A 88 1.44 1.98 -26.20
N ALA A 89 2.32 2.67 -26.90
CA ALA A 89 2.66 4.07 -26.63
C ALA A 89 1.44 5.01 -26.74
N SER A 90 0.50 4.72 -27.67
CA SER A 90 -0.72 5.51 -27.85
C SER A 90 -1.90 5.08 -26.98
N SER A 91 -1.78 3.98 -26.22
CA SER A 91 -2.91 3.42 -25.43
C SER A 91 -3.36 4.32 -24.27
N GLY A 92 -2.45 5.15 -23.76
CA GLY A 92 -2.68 5.97 -22.56
C GLY A 92 -2.56 5.19 -21.24
N TYR A 93 -2.33 3.86 -21.26
CA TYR A 93 -2.16 3.05 -20.05
C TYR A 93 -0.76 3.12 -19.45
N PHE A 94 0.23 3.49 -20.27
CA PHE A 94 1.62 3.59 -19.82
C PHE A 94 2.10 5.03 -19.86
N ILE A 95 2.97 5.38 -18.93
CA ILE A 95 3.69 6.66 -18.96
C ILE A 95 4.95 6.52 -19.82
N GLY A 96 5.42 7.63 -20.37
CA GLY A 96 6.66 7.65 -21.14
C GLY A 96 7.80 7.05 -20.33
N PHE A 97 8.57 6.15 -20.95
CA PHE A 97 9.61 5.35 -20.29
C PHE A 97 10.85 5.29 -21.18
N ASP A 98 11.98 5.79 -20.66
CA ASP A 98 13.25 5.86 -21.37
C ASP A 98 14.38 5.34 -20.47
N PHE A 99 14.98 4.20 -20.85
CA PHE A 99 16.11 3.61 -20.14
C PHE A 99 17.43 4.16 -20.70
N GLN A 100 18.18 4.87 -19.87
CA GLN A 100 19.45 5.50 -20.21
C GLN A 100 20.58 4.78 -19.46
N LYS A 101 21.44 4.05 -20.20
CA LYS A 101 22.58 3.30 -19.64
C LYS A 101 23.59 4.19 -18.90
N GLN A 102 23.72 5.44 -19.32
CA GLN A 102 24.59 6.45 -18.74
C GLN A 102 23.74 7.71 -18.51
N GLY A 103 22.87 7.69 -17.49
CA GLY A 103 21.92 8.77 -17.26
C GLY A 103 22.32 9.73 -16.15
N VAL A 104 23.11 9.26 -15.17
CA VAL A 104 23.54 10.08 -14.03
C VAL A 104 25.01 9.82 -13.68
N MET A 105 25.74 10.90 -13.39
CA MET A 105 27.12 10.86 -12.89
C MET A 105 27.11 10.90 -11.35
N VAL A 106 27.70 9.92 -10.69
CA VAL A 106 27.85 9.87 -9.25
C VAL A 106 29.31 9.55 -8.92
N GLY A 107 29.97 10.41 -8.16
CA GLY A 107 31.39 10.21 -7.79
C GLY A 107 32.33 10.03 -8.98
N GLY A 108 32.06 10.70 -10.12
CA GLY A 108 32.87 10.57 -11.34
C GLY A 108 32.55 9.35 -12.19
N THR A 109 31.58 8.52 -11.82
CA THR A 109 31.17 7.29 -12.54
C THR A 109 29.75 7.45 -13.11
N PRO A 110 29.52 7.10 -14.40
CA PRO A 110 28.18 7.11 -14.97
C PRO A 110 27.38 5.87 -14.54
N TYR A 111 26.11 6.08 -14.18
CA TYR A 111 25.16 5.04 -13.80
C TYR A 111 23.88 5.12 -14.62
N PRO A 112 23.18 3.99 -14.78
CA PRO A 112 21.92 3.95 -15.50
C PRO A 112 20.79 4.60 -14.69
N ILE A 113 19.83 5.18 -15.45
CA ILE A 113 18.56 5.68 -14.92
C ILE A 113 17.40 5.24 -15.79
N VAL A 114 16.20 5.33 -15.26
CA VAL A 114 14.97 5.36 -16.04
C VAL A 114 14.36 6.76 -15.93
N LYS A 115 14.14 7.41 -17.06
CA LYS A 115 13.41 8.65 -17.18
C LYS A 115 11.97 8.34 -17.55
N MET A 116 11.03 8.82 -16.79
CA MET A 116 9.59 8.65 -17.02
C MET A 116 8.89 9.99 -16.98
N ALA A 117 7.79 10.13 -17.74
CA ALA A 117 6.87 11.23 -17.53
C ALA A 117 6.27 11.11 -16.11
N TRP A 118 5.92 12.25 -15.52
CA TRP A 118 5.17 12.21 -14.25
C TRP A 118 3.73 11.83 -14.54
N ALA A 119 3.24 10.79 -13.88
CA ALA A 119 1.86 10.34 -14.04
C ALA A 119 0.87 11.37 -13.49
N ASN A 120 -0.24 11.53 -14.19
CA ASN A 120 -1.34 12.40 -13.75
C ASN A 120 -2.31 11.65 -12.84
N GLY A 121 -2.98 12.41 -11.95
CA GLY A 121 -3.95 11.84 -11.01
C GLY A 121 -3.33 11.44 -9.68
N GLU A 122 -3.95 10.52 -9.00
CA GLU A 122 -3.57 10.00 -7.69
C GLU A 122 -3.40 8.47 -7.75
N THR A 123 -2.73 7.88 -6.77
CA THR A 123 -2.64 6.42 -6.68
C THR A 123 -4.01 5.81 -6.44
N LEU A 124 -4.23 4.58 -6.91
CA LEU A 124 -5.47 3.85 -6.62
C LEU A 124 -5.71 3.73 -5.11
N ALA A 125 -4.64 3.61 -4.30
CA ALA A 125 -4.73 3.63 -2.85
C ALA A 125 -5.39 4.92 -2.32
N SER A 126 -4.89 6.09 -2.77
CA SER A 126 -5.47 7.39 -2.39
C SER A 126 -6.90 7.55 -2.91
N PHE A 127 -7.16 7.15 -4.15
CA PHE A 127 -8.49 7.20 -4.73
C PHE A 127 -9.49 6.35 -3.94
N LEU A 128 -9.13 5.14 -3.54
CA LEU A 128 -9.99 4.26 -2.73
C LEU A 128 -10.20 4.80 -1.33
N GLU A 129 -9.16 5.37 -0.70
CA GLU A 129 -9.29 6.01 0.62
C GLU A 129 -10.31 7.15 0.60
N ASP A 130 -10.40 7.89 -0.50
CA ASP A 130 -11.29 9.04 -0.64
C ASP A 130 -12.67 8.71 -1.25
N ASN A 131 -12.82 7.55 -1.95
CA ASN A 131 -14.02 7.21 -2.72
C ASN A 131 -14.57 5.80 -2.46
N HIS A 132 -14.12 5.07 -1.45
CA HIS A 132 -14.59 3.70 -1.17
C HIS A 132 -16.09 3.62 -0.85
N ASP A 133 -16.73 4.73 -0.53
CA ASP A 133 -18.15 4.85 -0.24
C ASP A 133 -18.98 5.45 -1.41
N ASP A 134 -18.32 5.79 -2.54
CA ASP A 134 -18.97 6.24 -3.78
C ASP A 134 -19.06 5.09 -4.79
N ALA A 135 -20.20 4.38 -4.80
CA ALA A 135 -20.46 3.27 -5.71
C ALA A 135 -20.32 3.68 -7.19
N ALA A 136 -20.67 4.93 -7.55
CA ALA A 136 -20.59 5.40 -8.94
C ALA A 136 -19.13 5.61 -9.37
N ALA A 137 -18.27 6.12 -8.49
CA ALA A 137 -16.83 6.23 -8.72
C ALA A 137 -16.19 4.85 -8.83
N LEU A 138 -16.54 3.92 -7.93
CA LEU A 138 -16.04 2.54 -7.96
C LEU A 138 -16.49 1.77 -9.22
N MET A 139 -17.70 1.97 -9.73
CA MET A 139 -18.14 1.36 -11.00
C MET A 139 -17.33 1.86 -12.20
N LYS A 140 -17.02 3.16 -12.27
CA LYS A 140 -16.15 3.73 -13.32
C LYS A 140 -14.76 3.13 -13.24
N LEU A 141 -14.17 3.08 -12.05
CA LEU A 141 -12.86 2.49 -11.80
C LEU A 141 -12.83 1.01 -12.22
N ARG A 142 -13.82 0.23 -11.81
CA ARG A 142 -13.93 -1.19 -12.17
C ARG A 142 -13.98 -1.38 -13.69
N THR A 143 -14.71 -0.53 -14.39
CA THR A 143 -14.76 -0.55 -15.87
C THR A 143 -13.38 -0.25 -16.46
N ALA A 144 -12.72 0.81 -16.02
CA ALA A 144 -11.39 1.19 -16.51
C ALA A 144 -10.35 0.10 -16.25
N LEU A 145 -10.38 -0.58 -15.09
CA LEU A 145 -9.49 -1.71 -14.79
C LEU A 145 -9.78 -2.94 -15.68
N ARG A 146 -11.05 -3.21 -16.02
CA ARG A 146 -11.40 -4.28 -16.94
C ARG A 146 -10.91 -4.01 -18.37
N GLU A 147 -10.93 -2.75 -18.81
CA GLU A 147 -10.41 -2.34 -20.11
C GLU A 147 -8.87 -2.43 -20.14
N LEU A 148 -8.19 -1.94 -19.10
CA LEU A 148 -6.73 -2.09 -18.93
C LEU A 148 -6.34 -3.56 -18.99
N ARG A 149 -7.02 -4.42 -18.25
CA ARG A 149 -6.78 -5.87 -18.23
C ARG A 149 -6.85 -6.49 -19.62
N LYS A 150 -7.94 -6.22 -20.36
CA LYS A 150 -8.10 -6.70 -21.75
C LYS A 150 -6.97 -6.23 -22.65
N PHE A 151 -6.57 -4.97 -22.50
CA PHE A 151 -5.46 -4.42 -23.27
C PHE A 151 -4.15 -5.17 -22.97
N LEU A 152 -3.77 -5.35 -21.71
CA LEU A 152 -2.54 -6.03 -21.32
C LEU A 152 -2.47 -7.47 -21.88
N PHE A 153 -3.57 -8.22 -21.74
CA PHE A 153 -3.62 -9.61 -22.22
C PHE A 153 -3.54 -9.70 -23.74
N ASN A 154 -4.18 -8.79 -24.47
CA ASN A 154 -4.09 -8.74 -25.93
C ASN A 154 -2.68 -8.38 -26.43
N GLN A 155 -1.88 -7.70 -25.60
CA GLN A 155 -0.51 -7.33 -25.92
C GLN A 155 0.53 -8.31 -25.37
N HIS A 156 0.11 -9.41 -24.72
CA HIS A 156 0.99 -10.37 -24.05
C HIS A 156 1.92 -9.72 -23.01
N ILE A 157 1.41 -8.72 -22.30
CA ILE A 157 2.12 -8.01 -21.24
C ILE A 157 1.49 -8.40 -19.91
N ALA A 158 2.32 -8.69 -18.89
CA ALA A 158 1.89 -8.63 -17.52
C ALA A 158 2.71 -7.58 -16.78
N HIS A 159 2.05 -6.76 -15.98
CA HIS A 159 2.73 -5.78 -15.13
C HIS A 159 3.53 -6.47 -14.01
N GLY A 160 3.02 -7.59 -13.50
CA GLY A 160 3.66 -8.42 -12.50
C GLY A 160 3.56 -7.88 -11.06
N ASP A 161 3.13 -6.64 -10.89
CA ASP A 161 2.86 -6.03 -9.58
C ASP A 161 1.65 -5.07 -9.66
N ILE A 162 0.50 -5.59 -10.11
CA ILE A 162 -0.77 -4.87 -10.09
C ILE A 162 -1.21 -4.73 -8.64
N GLN A 163 -1.14 -3.50 -8.12
CA GLN A 163 -1.51 -3.14 -6.75
C GLN A 163 -1.92 -1.65 -6.68
N PRO A 164 -2.59 -1.20 -5.60
CA PRO A 164 -3.05 0.18 -5.51
C PRO A 164 -1.96 1.25 -5.57
N GLY A 165 -0.73 0.95 -5.17
CA GLY A 165 0.41 1.86 -5.26
C GLY A 165 0.94 2.07 -6.68
N ASN A 166 0.71 1.11 -7.59
CA ASN A 166 1.26 1.08 -8.96
C ASN A 166 0.24 1.44 -10.05
N LEU A 167 -0.98 1.79 -9.64
CA LEU A 167 -2.05 2.26 -10.51
C LEU A 167 -2.36 3.71 -10.21
N MET A 168 -2.26 4.58 -11.21
CA MET A 168 -2.68 5.98 -11.14
C MET A 168 -4.08 6.12 -11.67
N VAL A 169 -4.94 6.83 -10.94
CA VAL A 169 -6.35 7.04 -11.26
C VAL A 169 -6.60 8.51 -11.52
N SER A 170 -7.35 8.82 -12.56
CA SER A 170 -7.76 10.18 -12.90
C SER A 170 -9.17 10.22 -13.49
N ASP A 171 -9.69 11.42 -13.76
CA ASP A 171 -11.01 11.62 -14.35
C ASP A 171 -12.13 10.90 -13.56
N GLY A 172 -12.06 11.00 -12.21
CA GLY A 172 -13.07 10.42 -11.31
C GLY A 172 -13.25 8.91 -11.48
N GLY A 173 -12.15 8.18 -11.66
CA GLY A 173 -12.12 6.72 -11.81
C GLY A 173 -12.22 6.23 -13.26
N ARG A 174 -12.36 7.10 -14.25
CA ARG A 174 -12.49 6.67 -15.66
C ARG A 174 -11.20 6.32 -16.35
N LYS A 175 -10.07 6.85 -15.88
CA LYS A 175 -8.75 6.63 -16.48
C LYS A 175 -7.80 6.03 -15.47
N VAL A 176 -7.07 5.02 -15.92
CA VAL A 176 -6.02 4.35 -15.14
C VAL A 176 -4.73 4.33 -15.96
N GLN A 177 -3.59 4.52 -15.26
CA GLN A 177 -2.26 4.41 -15.84
C GLN A 177 -1.39 3.56 -14.92
N LEU A 178 -0.50 2.81 -15.52
CA LEU A 178 0.48 1.98 -14.82
C LEU A 178 1.76 2.77 -14.57
N ILE A 179 2.33 2.56 -13.40
CA ILE A 179 3.66 3.03 -13.00
C ILE A 179 4.44 1.86 -12.39
N ASP A 180 5.76 1.97 -12.31
CA ASP A 180 6.64 0.96 -11.71
C ASP A 180 6.68 -0.38 -12.48
N TYR A 181 7.52 -0.44 -13.51
CA TYR A 181 7.59 -1.58 -14.43
C TYR A 181 8.66 -2.62 -14.05
N ASP A 182 9.18 -2.64 -12.83
CA ASP A 182 10.29 -3.51 -12.40
C ASP A 182 9.91 -5.00 -12.44
N GLY A 183 8.64 -5.31 -12.13
CA GLY A 183 8.08 -6.66 -12.19
C GLY A 183 7.51 -7.07 -13.56
N MET A 184 7.63 -6.23 -14.59
CA MET A 184 6.93 -6.42 -15.85
C MET A 184 7.47 -7.60 -16.66
N TYR A 185 6.54 -8.45 -17.12
CA TYR A 185 6.77 -9.48 -18.12
C TYR A 185 6.44 -8.96 -19.51
N VAL A 186 7.37 -9.16 -20.44
CA VAL A 186 7.15 -9.06 -21.88
C VAL A 186 7.76 -10.29 -22.57
N PRO A 187 7.27 -10.75 -23.75
CA PRO A 187 7.76 -11.96 -24.38
C PRO A 187 9.27 -12.02 -24.61
N ALA A 188 9.90 -10.88 -24.87
CA ALA A 188 11.34 -10.78 -25.13
C ALA A 188 12.23 -11.17 -23.92
N ILE A 189 11.67 -11.22 -22.72
CA ILE A 189 12.38 -11.59 -21.48
C ILE A 189 11.76 -12.81 -20.78
N ALA A 190 10.95 -13.59 -21.49
CA ALA A 190 10.32 -14.80 -20.94
C ALA A 190 11.34 -15.78 -20.32
N SER A 191 12.55 -15.87 -20.88
CA SER A 191 13.61 -16.76 -20.40
C SER A 191 14.37 -16.28 -19.16
N LEU A 192 14.15 -15.06 -18.70
CA LEU A 192 14.95 -14.47 -17.59
C LEU A 192 14.41 -14.80 -16.19
N GLY A 193 13.16 -15.27 -16.08
CA GLY A 193 12.50 -15.48 -14.80
C GLY A 193 12.09 -14.17 -14.10
N ALA A 194 11.50 -14.26 -12.93
CA ALA A 194 11.06 -13.11 -12.15
C ALA A 194 12.25 -12.37 -11.52
N ALA A 195 12.29 -11.05 -11.66
CA ALA A 195 13.23 -10.20 -10.91
C ALA A 195 12.61 -9.73 -9.58
N GLU A 196 11.30 -9.57 -9.58
CA GLU A 196 10.49 -9.08 -8.47
C GLU A 196 9.19 -9.88 -8.35
N ILE A 197 8.67 -10.01 -7.13
CA ILE A 197 7.44 -10.77 -6.89
C ILE A 197 6.22 -9.85 -6.80
N GLY A 198 6.44 -8.60 -6.40
CA GLY A 198 5.39 -7.64 -6.12
C GLY A 198 4.85 -7.73 -4.69
N LEU A 199 3.83 -6.91 -4.39
CA LEU A 199 3.24 -6.83 -3.05
C LEU A 199 2.43 -8.10 -2.72
N PRO A 200 2.78 -8.87 -1.68
CA PRO A 200 2.15 -10.16 -1.36
C PRO A 200 0.62 -10.10 -1.21
N ASN A 201 0.06 -8.98 -0.76
CA ASN A 201 -1.38 -8.79 -0.62
C ASN A 201 -2.15 -8.79 -1.97
N TYR A 202 -1.43 -8.76 -3.09
CA TYR A 202 -1.99 -8.81 -4.45
C TYR A 202 -1.42 -9.95 -5.28
N GLN A 203 -0.72 -10.91 -4.63
CA GLN A 203 -0.08 -12.03 -5.33
C GLN A 203 -0.68 -13.36 -4.89
N HIS A 204 -0.81 -14.29 -5.85
CA HIS A 204 -1.18 -15.66 -5.56
C HIS A 204 -0.13 -16.31 -4.64
N PRO A 205 -0.52 -17.14 -3.64
CA PRO A 205 0.44 -17.74 -2.69
C PRO A 205 1.61 -18.46 -3.35
N GLU A 206 1.37 -19.18 -4.42
CA GLU A 206 2.43 -19.92 -5.14
C GLU A 206 3.43 -18.98 -5.83
N ARG A 207 3.04 -17.76 -6.17
CA ARG A 207 3.97 -16.77 -6.73
C ARG A 207 5.08 -16.41 -5.73
N ILE A 208 4.73 -16.31 -4.45
CA ILE A 208 5.68 -16.02 -3.38
C ILE A 208 6.62 -17.23 -3.15
N GLN A 209 6.11 -18.46 -3.30
CA GLN A 209 6.85 -19.70 -3.02
C GLN A 209 7.76 -20.12 -4.18
N ASN A 210 7.24 -20.08 -5.40
CA ASN A 210 7.84 -20.70 -6.59
C ASN A 210 8.25 -19.70 -7.67
N SER A 211 7.91 -18.41 -7.49
CA SER A 211 8.24 -17.32 -8.43
C SER A 211 7.90 -17.62 -9.89
N PRO A 212 6.69 -18.13 -10.23
CA PRO A 212 6.29 -18.38 -11.60
C PRO A 212 6.42 -17.12 -12.45
N TRP A 213 6.79 -17.31 -13.74
CA TRP A 213 7.08 -16.19 -14.65
C TRP A 213 6.43 -16.43 -16.00
N SER A 214 5.33 -15.73 -16.27
CA SER A 214 4.56 -15.83 -17.51
C SER A 214 3.63 -14.62 -17.68
N GLU A 215 2.95 -14.53 -18.81
CA GLU A 215 1.92 -13.52 -19.08
C GLU A 215 0.69 -13.61 -18.13
N LYS A 216 0.57 -14.69 -17.35
CA LYS A 216 -0.54 -14.87 -16.40
C LYS A 216 -0.35 -14.18 -15.05
N LEU A 217 0.77 -13.47 -14.86
CA LEU A 217 1.12 -12.85 -13.56
C LEU A 217 0.00 -11.96 -13.00
N ASP A 218 -0.73 -11.29 -13.89
CA ASP A 218 -1.78 -10.33 -13.50
C ASP A 218 -3.18 -10.97 -13.38
N TYR A 219 -3.35 -12.27 -13.62
CA TYR A 219 -4.66 -12.91 -13.52
C TYR A 219 -5.23 -12.80 -12.11
N PHE A 220 -4.45 -13.19 -11.11
CA PHE A 220 -4.86 -13.16 -9.72
C PHE A 220 -5.21 -11.76 -9.22
N PRO A 221 -4.32 -10.73 -9.35
CA PRO A 221 -4.63 -9.40 -8.86
C PRO A 221 -5.82 -8.76 -9.58
N PHE A 222 -6.07 -9.01 -10.86
CA PHE A 222 -7.27 -8.49 -11.53
C PHE A 222 -8.56 -9.17 -11.05
N ILE A 223 -8.55 -10.48 -10.76
CA ILE A 223 -9.70 -11.16 -10.14
C ILE A 223 -9.95 -10.59 -8.75
N LEU A 224 -8.91 -10.41 -7.94
CA LEU A 224 -9.00 -9.84 -6.60
C LEU A 224 -9.59 -8.43 -6.62
N LEU A 225 -9.04 -7.53 -7.46
CA LEU A 225 -9.49 -6.15 -7.56
C LEU A 225 -10.95 -6.07 -8.05
N ASP A 226 -11.33 -6.86 -9.06
CA ASP A 226 -12.71 -6.88 -9.57
C ASP A 226 -13.70 -7.38 -8.52
N LEU A 227 -13.35 -8.43 -7.76
CA LEU A 227 -14.15 -8.97 -6.67
C LEU A 227 -14.28 -7.96 -5.52
N ALA A 228 -13.16 -7.37 -5.09
CA ALA A 228 -13.15 -6.41 -4.00
C ALA A 228 -13.98 -5.16 -4.32
N LEU A 229 -13.85 -4.61 -5.54
CA LEU A 229 -14.66 -3.48 -5.99
C LEU A 229 -16.14 -3.84 -6.08
N THR A 230 -16.47 -5.06 -6.55
CA THR A 230 -17.86 -5.53 -6.59
C THR A 230 -18.48 -5.55 -5.19
N ILE A 231 -17.77 -6.08 -4.22
CA ILE A 231 -18.22 -6.13 -2.82
C ILE A 231 -18.42 -4.71 -2.26
N LEU A 232 -17.47 -3.79 -2.49
CA LEU A 232 -17.56 -2.43 -1.99
C LEU A 232 -18.68 -1.61 -2.65
N ILE A 233 -18.96 -1.84 -3.94
CA ILE A 233 -20.08 -1.21 -4.66
C ILE A 233 -21.41 -1.60 -4.00
N ASP A 234 -21.56 -2.85 -3.58
CA ASP A 234 -22.78 -3.35 -2.97
C ASP A 234 -22.86 -3.05 -1.47
N ASP A 235 -21.75 -3.16 -0.73
CA ASP A 235 -21.68 -2.86 0.71
C ASP A 235 -20.37 -2.16 1.07
N LYS A 236 -20.39 -0.83 1.07
CA LYS A 236 -19.24 0.02 1.44
C LYS A 236 -18.72 -0.23 2.86
N SER A 237 -19.54 -0.75 3.78
CA SER A 237 -19.13 -1.03 5.15
C SER A 237 -18.09 -2.16 5.24
N CYS A 238 -17.89 -2.92 4.15
CA CYS A 238 -16.84 -3.93 4.05
C CYS A 238 -15.44 -3.33 4.11
N TRP A 239 -15.26 -2.05 3.75
CA TRP A 239 -14.00 -1.33 3.92
C TRP A 239 -13.54 -1.32 5.39
N ASP A 240 -14.38 -0.84 6.30
CA ASP A 240 -14.07 -0.80 7.73
C ASP A 240 -14.07 -2.20 8.36
N LEU A 241 -15.00 -3.08 7.93
CA LEU A 241 -15.10 -4.45 8.42
C LEU A 241 -13.80 -5.24 8.25
N THR A 242 -13.10 -5.02 7.15
CA THR A 242 -11.84 -5.69 6.79
C THR A 242 -10.61 -4.89 7.15
N GLN A 243 -10.75 -3.66 7.64
CA GLN A 243 -9.67 -2.72 7.90
C GLN A 243 -8.81 -2.49 6.66
N SER A 244 -9.48 -2.14 5.54
CA SER A 244 -8.80 -1.80 4.28
C SER A 244 -7.93 -0.55 4.43
N SER A 245 -6.86 -0.48 3.66
CA SER A 245 -5.83 0.55 3.74
C SER A 245 -5.07 0.68 2.41
N ASP A 246 -4.05 1.54 2.37
CA ASP A 246 -3.19 1.73 1.19
C ASP A 246 -2.58 0.42 0.66
N GLU A 247 -2.23 -0.51 1.55
CA GLU A 247 -1.59 -1.79 1.19
C GLU A 247 -2.55 -2.99 1.16
N LYS A 248 -3.80 -2.82 1.61
CA LYS A 248 -4.77 -3.90 1.79
C LYS A 248 -6.16 -3.49 1.30
N LEU A 249 -6.64 -4.10 0.23
CA LEU A 249 -8.01 -3.95 -0.23
C LEU A 249 -8.81 -5.21 0.09
N LEU A 250 -9.64 -5.16 1.12
CA LEU A 250 -10.44 -6.22 1.72
C LEU A 250 -9.63 -7.42 2.23
N PHE A 251 -8.63 -7.90 1.49
CA PHE A 251 -7.87 -9.12 1.75
C PHE A 251 -6.39 -8.83 1.98
N ASP A 252 -5.70 -9.73 2.67
CA ASP A 252 -4.25 -9.72 2.79
C ASP A 252 -3.65 -11.11 2.48
N ALA A 253 -2.33 -11.18 2.37
CA ALA A 253 -1.61 -12.40 1.99
C ALA A 253 -1.90 -13.59 2.91
N THR A 254 -2.24 -13.35 4.19
CA THR A 254 -2.56 -14.44 5.14
C THR A 254 -3.92 -15.07 4.83
N ASP A 255 -4.87 -14.28 4.30
CA ASP A 255 -6.16 -14.78 3.84
C ASP A 255 -6.00 -15.77 2.67
N PHE A 256 -4.99 -15.54 1.81
CA PHE A 256 -4.73 -16.40 0.64
C PHE A 256 -3.97 -17.68 1.00
N GLN A 257 -3.10 -17.63 2.02
CA GLN A 257 -2.36 -18.81 2.49
C GLN A 257 -3.28 -19.85 3.15
N THR A 258 -4.36 -19.40 3.80
CA THR A 258 -5.33 -20.26 4.46
C THR A 258 -6.76 -19.83 4.15
N PRO A 259 -7.18 -19.87 2.86
CA PRO A 259 -8.40 -19.20 2.42
C PRO A 259 -9.67 -19.74 3.09
N TYR A 260 -9.73 -21.04 3.38
CA TYR A 260 -10.90 -21.65 4.03
C TYR A 260 -10.96 -21.39 5.54
N ALA A 261 -9.85 -21.00 6.16
CA ALA A 261 -9.77 -20.64 7.58
C ALA A 261 -9.69 -19.13 7.81
N SER A 262 -9.65 -18.34 6.72
CA SER A 262 -9.62 -16.88 6.79
C SER A 262 -10.87 -16.32 7.50
N ALA A 263 -10.64 -15.60 8.59
CA ALA A 263 -11.71 -14.91 9.29
C ALA A 263 -12.30 -13.76 8.46
N THR A 264 -11.47 -13.10 7.64
CA THR A 264 -11.88 -12.03 6.72
C THR A 264 -12.83 -12.57 5.66
N ILE A 265 -12.42 -13.64 4.93
CA ILE A 265 -13.26 -14.23 3.88
C ILE A 265 -14.57 -14.76 4.48
N LYS A 266 -14.52 -15.39 5.65
CA LYS A 266 -15.72 -15.87 6.34
C LYS A 266 -16.67 -14.71 6.66
N LYS A 267 -16.17 -13.63 7.26
CA LYS A 267 -17.00 -12.43 7.55
C LYS A 267 -17.67 -11.87 6.28
N LEU A 268 -16.95 -11.82 5.17
CA LEU A 268 -17.48 -11.35 3.89
C LEU A 268 -18.54 -12.29 3.32
N ILE A 269 -18.35 -13.63 3.42
CA ILE A 269 -19.35 -14.63 3.02
C ILE A 269 -20.64 -14.49 3.84
N ASP A 270 -20.50 -14.29 5.16
CA ASP A 270 -21.65 -14.18 6.08
C ASP A 270 -22.39 -12.84 5.91
N ARG A 271 -21.70 -11.79 5.44
CA ARG A 271 -22.20 -10.42 5.34
C ARG A 271 -22.79 -10.06 3.97
N THR A 272 -22.24 -10.58 2.89
CA THR A 272 -22.53 -10.12 1.53
C THR A 272 -23.28 -11.16 0.71
N SER A 273 -23.87 -10.75 -0.43
CA SER A 273 -24.49 -11.64 -1.41
C SER A 273 -23.49 -12.43 -2.27
N HIS A 274 -22.17 -12.13 -2.12
CA HIS A 274 -21.08 -12.65 -2.95
C HIS A 274 -20.46 -13.97 -2.45
N GLY A 275 -21.22 -14.76 -1.72
CA GLY A 275 -20.72 -16.01 -1.14
C GLY A 275 -20.24 -17.05 -2.17
N ARG A 276 -20.78 -17.05 -3.40
CA ARG A 276 -20.34 -17.95 -4.49
C ARG A 276 -18.98 -17.52 -5.04
N GLU A 277 -18.84 -16.23 -5.32
CA GLU A 277 -17.63 -15.60 -5.83
C GLU A 277 -16.48 -15.75 -4.82
N LEU A 278 -16.75 -15.51 -3.54
CA LEU A 278 -15.78 -15.68 -2.46
C LEU A 278 -15.32 -17.13 -2.31
N ARG A 279 -16.22 -18.11 -2.43
CA ARG A 279 -15.84 -19.54 -2.41
C ARG A 279 -15.02 -19.93 -3.64
N ALA A 280 -15.36 -19.39 -4.81
CA ALA A 280 -14.57 -19.60 -6.02
C ALA A 280 -13.17 -18.96 -5.87
N PHE A 281 -13.08 -17.81 -5.23
CA PHE A 281 -11.81 -17.15 -4.92
C PHE A 281 -10.97 -17.97 -3.93
N GLN A 282 -11.58 -18.56 -2.87
CA GLN A 282 -10.90 -19.51 -1.98
C GLN A 282 -10.30 -20.70 -2.75
N ALA A 283 -11.04 -21.24 -3.73
CA ALA A 283 -10.56 -22.34 -4.56
C ALA A 283 -9.38 -21.91 -5.44
N ILE A 284 -9.39 -20.69 -5.99
CA ILE A 284 -8.26 -20.12 -6.74
C ILE A 284 -7.04 -20.00 -5.83
N CYS A 285 -7.15 -19.42 -4.64
CA CYS A 285 -6.04 -19.29 -3.69
C CYS A 285 -5.40 -20.65 -3.33
N SER A 286 -6.18 -21.73 -3.35
CA SER A 286 -5.72 -23.09 -3.03
C SER A 286 -5.28 -23.90 -4.25
N SER A 287 -5.42 -23.37 -5.46
CA SER A 287 -5.01 -24.04 -6.70
C SER A 287 -3.53 -23.80 -7.01
N SER A 288 -2.99 -24.49 -8.00
CA SER A 288 -1.70 -24.09 -8.58
C SER A 288 -1.87 -22.82 -9.42
N PHE A 289 -0.79 -22.03 -9.51
CA PHE A 289 -0.72 -20.79 -10.29
C PHE A 289 -1.21 -20.97 -11.74
N GLU A 290 -0.85 -22.09 -12.38
CA GLU A 290 -1.25 -22.39 -13.75
C GLU A 290 -2.76 -22.61 -13.94
N LYS A 291 -3.48 -22.93 -12.86
CA LYS A 291 -4.93 -23.18 -12.87
C LYS A 291 -5.76 -21.94 -12.57
N ILE A 292 -5.13 -20.81 -12.33
CA ILE A 292 -5.86 -19.54 -12.17
C ILE A 292 -6.65 -19.29 -13.47
N PRO A 293 -7.98 -19.13 -13.41
CA PRO A 293 -8.77 -18.90 -14.62
C PRO A 293 -8.41 -17.53 -15.23
N HIS A 294 -8.58 -17.42 -16.54
CA HIS A 294 -8.53 -16.10 -17.18
C HIS A 294 -9.57 -15.20 -16.51
N PRO A 295 -9.23 -13.95 -16.14
CA PRO A 295 -10.16 -13.09 -15.41
C PRO A 295 -11.50 -12.85 -16.13
N ASP A 296 -11.54 -12.86 -17.48
CA ASP A 296 -12.80 -12.77 -18.23
C ASP A 296 -13.65 -14.05 -18.13
N ALA A 297 -13.05 -15.17 -17.77
CA ALA A 297 -13.74 -16.44 -17.52
C ALA A 297 -14.12 -16.64 -16.04
N TYR A 298 -13.85 -15.67 -15.16
CA TYR A 298 -14.10 -15.83 -13.73
C TYR A 298 -15.58 -16.07 -13.41
N GLU A 299 -16.50 -15.35 -14.05
CA GLU A 299 -17.95 -15.57 -13.87
C GLU A 299 -18.39 -16.98 -14.27
N SER A 300 -17.85 -17.51 -15.38
CA SER A 300 -18.08 -18.88 -15.80
C SER A 300 -17.46 -19.89 -14.83
N PHE A 301 -16.29 -19.61 -14.29
CA PHE A 301 -15.64 -20.40 -13.25
C PHE A 301 -16.49 -20.47 -11.97
N VAL A 302 -17.06 -19.34 -11.52
CA VAL A 302 -18.01 -19.27 -10.40
C VAL A 302 -19.26 -20.11 -10.69
N ALA A 303 -19.84 -19.99 -11.90
CA ALA A 303 -21.03 -20.70 -12.31
C ALA A 303 -20.82 -22.22 -12.40
N SER A 304 -19.63 -22.68 -12.80
CA SER A 304 -19.31 -24.10 -12.91
C SER A 304 -19.27 -24.84 -11.56
N GLY A 305 -19.32 -24.08 -10.45
CA GLY A 305 -19.25 -24.64 -9.11
C GLY A 305 -17.91 -25.31 -8.86
N SER A 306 -16.88 -24.50 -8.58
CA SER A 306 -15.57 -25.02 -8.20
C SER A 306 -15.71 -26.01 -7.04
N ARG A 307 -15.47 -27.30 -7.30
CA ARG A 307 -15.56 -28.36 -6.31
C ARG A 307 -14.35 -28.23 -5.39
N ALA A 308 -14.55 -27.66 -4.20
CA ALA A 308 -13.54 -27.72 -3.17
C ALA A 308 -13.22 -29.19 -2.87
N ALA A 309 -11.97 -29.57 -2.96
CA ALA A 309 -11.56 -30.92 -2.58
C ALA A 309 -11.90 -31.14 -1.09
N PRO A 310 -12.46 -32.28 -0.71
CA PRO A 310 -12.72 -32.61 0.67
C PRO A 310 -11.36 -32.70 1.38
N THR A 311 -11.13 -31.89 2.38
CA THR A 311 -9.91 -31.95 3.14
C THR A 311 -10.20 -32.35 4.57
N THR A 312 -9.42 -33.29 5.04
CA THR A 312 -9.31 -33.58 6.46
C THR A 312 -8.85 -32.31 7.20
N PRO A 313 -9.37 -32.00 8.40
CA PRO A 313 -8.88 -30.87 9.17
C PRO A 313 -7.37 -30.95 9.35
N THR A 314 -6.66 -29.98 8.81
CA THR A 314 -5.19 -29.93 8.88
C THR A 314 -4.78 -28.66 9.61
N THR A 315 -3.93 -28.79 10.60
CA THR A 315 -3.33 -27.64 11.27
C THR A 315 -2.17 -27.12 10.41
N VAL A 316 -2.30 -25.90 9.95
CA VAL A 316 -1.26 -25.21 9.16
C VAL A 316 -0.62 -24.13 10.03
N THR A 317 0.71 -24.11 10.03
CA THR A 317 1.48 -23.03 10.67
C THR A 317 1.73 -21.94 9.65
N ILE A 318 1.19 -20.74 9.90
CA ILE A 318 1.39 -19.58 9.06
C ILE A 318 2.55 -18.75 9.61
N LYS A 319 3.41 -18.29 8.70
CA LYS A 319 4.43 -17.26 8.96
C LYS A 319 4.06 -16.00 8.19
N TYR A 320 4.34 -14.85 8.79
CA TYR A 320 4.18 -13.59 8.09
C TYR A 320 5.14 -13.50 6.90
N SER A 321 4.60 -13.11 5.75
CA SER A 321 5.35 -12.88 4.52
C SER A 321 5.04 -11.46 4.03
N GLY A 322 5.78 -10.47 4.55
CA GLY A 322 5.72 -9.10 4.09
C GLY A 322 6.56 -8.89 2.82
N ALA A 323 6.28 -7.81 2.09
CA ALA A 323 7.06 -7.40 0.91
C ALA A 323 8.48 -6.95 1.26
N PHE A 324 8.69 -6.49 2.49
CA PHE A 324 9.94 -5.88 2.96
C PHE A 324 10.40 -6.49 4.28
N PRO A 325 11.71 -6.37 4.58
CA PRO A 325 12.23 -6.79 5.88
C PRO A 325 11.52 -6.07 7.03
N VAL A 326 11.05 -6.82 8.01
CA VAL A 326 10.42 -6.25 9.22
C VAL A 326 11.51 -5.76 10.17
N VAL A 327 11.40 -4.51 10.62
CA VAL A 327 12.29 -3.88 11.61
C VAL A 327 11.45 -3.47 12.82
N GLN A 328 11.86 -3.95 14.00
CA GLN A 328 11.21 -3.56 15.26
C GLN A 328 11.70 -2.19 15.73
N GLY A 329 10.79 -1.40 16.28
CA GLY A 329 11.03 0.00 16.65
C GLY A 329 12.17 0.29 17.63
N PHE A 330 12.75 -0.73 18.26
CA PHE A 330 13.88 -0.59 19.19
C PHE A 330 15.18 -1.22 18.67
N ASP A 331 15.15 -1.91 17.54
CA ASP A 331 16.33 -2.58 16.98
C ASP A 331 17.17 -1.60 16.15
N MET A 332 18.01 -0.80 16.85
CA MET A 332 18.95 0.12 16.22
C MET A 332 19.96 -0.60 15.32
N SER A 333 20.29 -1.86 15.60
CA SER A 333 21.20 -2.65 14.76
C SER A 333 20.57 -2.99 13.42
N ALA A 334 19.29 -3.38 13.42
CA ALA A 334 18.53 -3.58 12.17
C ALA A 334 18.35 -2.25 11.42
N MET A 335 18.07 -1.14 12.12
CA MET A 335 17.98 0.19 11.50
C MET A 335 19.26 0.61 10.80
N ARG A 336 20.43 0.37 11.41
CA ARG A 336 21.73 0.64 10.76
C ARG A 336 21.92 -0.22 9.51
N ARG A 337 21.59 -1.54 9.57
CA ARG A 337 21.74 -2.46 8.42
C ARG A 337 20.82 -2.11 7.27
N HIS A 338 19.61 -1.65 7.57
CA HIS A 338 18.58 -1.39 6.58
C HIS A 338 18.43 0.09 6.20
N CYS A 339 19.25 0.99 6.76
CA CYS A 339 19.23 2.40 6.40
C CYS A 339 19.48 2.60 4.90
N GLY A 340 18.67 3.41 4.26
CA GLY A 340 18.66 3.61 2.80
C GLY A 340 17.84 2.57 2.02
N ASN A 341 17.12 1.69 2.72
CA ASN A 341 16.28 0.65 2.12
C ASN A 341 14.82 0.80 2.57
N VAL A 342 13.92 0.22 1.79
CA VAL A 342 12.51 0.06 2.21
C VAL A 342 12.43 -1.06 3.23
N VAL A 343 11.73 -0.79 4.33
CA VAL A 343 11.46 -1.74 5.42
C VAL A 343 10.01 -1.61 5.85
N GLU A 344 9.49 -2.65 6.48
CA GLU A 344 8.28 -2.56 7.29
C GLU A 344 8.70 -2.28 8.75
N MET A 345 8.38 -1.08 9.23
CA MET A 345 8.68 -0.66 10.60
C MET A 345 7.50 -0.94 11.50
N ILE A 346 7.72 -1.68 12.59
CA ILE A 346 6.67 -2.04 13.55
C ILE A 346 7.09 -1.63 14.97
N GLY A 347 6.19 -0.97 15.69
CA GLY A 347 6.44 -0.64 17.10
C GLY A 347 5.24 -0.04 17.81
N ARG A 348 5.35 0.06 19.14
CA ARG A 348 4.36 0.73 19.97
C ARG A 348 4.72 2.20 20.13
N VAL A 349 3.82 3.09 19.76
CA VAL A 349 4.03 4.54 19.88
C VAL A 349 3.98 4.96 21.36
N THR A 350 5.01 5.63 21.81
CA THR A 350 5.09 6.17 23.17
C THR A 350 5.04 7.70 23.22
N GLU A 351 5.31 8.34 22.09
CA GLU A 351 5.34 9.81 22.03
C GLU A 351 4.89 10.31 20.65
N VAL A 352 4.01 11.32 20.65
CA VAL A 352 3.62 12.11 19.48
C VAL A 352 3.87 13.57 19.79
N LYS A 353 4.75 14.24 19.01
CA LYS A 353 5.17 15.62 19.24
C LYS A 353 4.89 16.52 18.06
N LEU A 354 4.10 17.57 18.28
CA LEU A 354 3.96 18.68 17.34
C LEU A 354 5.21 19.57 17.40
N LYS A 355 5.75 19.90 16.24
CA LYS A 355 6.93 20.76 16.04
C LYS A 355 6.65 21.80 14.96
N TYR A 356 7.52 22.80 14.86
CA TYR A 356 7.44 23.87 13.85
C TYR A 356 8.78 24.06 13.17
N THR A 357 8.77 24.34 11.87
CA THR A 357 9.98 24.67 11.12
C THR A 357 10.54 26.01 11.63
N ARG A 358 11.89 26.12 11.67
CA ARG A 358 12.58 27.31 12.17
C ARG A 358 12.83 28.37 11.10
N THR A 359 12.81 27.98 9.83
CA THR A 359 13.14 28.85 8.68
C THR A 359 11.89 29.10 7.84
N GLY A 360 11.69 30.34 7.38
CA GLY A 360 10.55 30.78 6.60
C GLY A 360 9.26 30.94 7.42
N ARG A 361 8.10 30.74 6.79
CA ARG A 361 6.82 30.68 7.52
C ARG A 361 6.84 29.45 8.41
N SER A 362 6.63 29.63 9.73
CA SER A 362 6.55 28.54 10.69
C SER A 362 5.47 27.53 10.28
N ARG A 363 5.87 26.33 9.84
CA ARG A 363 4.96 25.27 9.40
C ARG A 363 4.94 24.15 10.43
N PRO A 364 3.75 23.68 10.85
CA PRO A 364 3.62 22.58 11.80
C PRO A 364 4.00 21.27 11.13
N TYR A 365 4.61 20.35 11.90
CA TYR A 365 4.84 18.96 11.53
C TYR A 365 4.83 18.08 12.78
N VAL A 366 4.62 16.77 12.63
CA VAL A 366 4.50 15.85 13.77
C VAL A 366 5.61 14.81 13.71
N PHE A 367 6.22 14.54 14.87
CA PHE A 367 7.05 13.38 15.11
C PHE A 367 6.27 12.34 15.91
N ILE A 368 6.35 11.07 15.49
CA ILE A 368 5.80 9.92 16.18
C ILE A 368 6.96 8.99 16.50
N SER A 369 7.16 8.64 17.75
CA SER A 369 8.32 7.89 18.23
C SER A 369 7.92 6.71 19.10
N PHE A 370 8.75 5.66 19.06
CA PHE A 370 8.59 4.47 19.91
C PHE A 370 9.27 4.61 21.27
N GLN A 371 10.11 5.62 21.43
CA GLN A 371 10.75 5.97 22.69
C GLN A 371 10.63 7.47 22.93
N PRO A 372 10.38 7.90 24.18
CA PRO A 372 10.44 9.31 24.52
C PRO A 372 11.84 9.85 24.23
N TRP A 373 11.91 11.04 23.65
CA TRP A 373 13.17 11.70 23.39
C TRP A 373 13.92 11.96 24.70
N ASN A 374 15.18 11.47 24.76
CA ASN A 374 16.12 11.80 25.82
C ASN A 374 17.37 12.47 25.19
N SER A 375 17.84 13.56 25.76
CA SER A 375 19.01 14.33 25.28
C SER A 375 20.34 13.53 25.31
N SER A 376 20.41 12.44 26.08
CA SER A 376 21.56 11.53 26.12
C SER A 376 21.57 10.51 24.97
N MET A 377 20.48 10.38 24.20
CA MET A 377 20.43 9.43 23.08
C MET A 377 21.23 9.94 21.89
N THR A 378 22.19 9.14 21.44
CA THR A 378 22.96 9.38 20.21
C THR A 378 22.21 8.87 18.97
N GLU A 379 21.31 7.91 19.13
CA GLU A 379 20.47 7.35 18.07
C GLU A 379 19.01 7.28 18.49
N SER A 380 18.11 7.53 17.54
CA SER A 380 16.65 7.48 17.76
C SER A 380 15.93 7.15 16.48
N PHE A 381 14.65 6.72 16.59
CA PHE A 381 13.75 6.54 15.45
C PHE A 381 12.52 7.45 15.57
N ARG A 382 11.99 7.89 14.41
CA ARG A 382 10.74 8.63 14.33
C ARG A 382 10.04 8.48 12.98
N PHE A 383 8.73 8.45 12.97
CA PHE A 383 7.95 8.81 11.80
C PHE A 383 7.79 10.34 11.74
N VAL A 384 7.71 10.87 10.52
CA VAL A 384 7.58 12.32 10.28
C VAL A 384 6.35 12.57 9.42
N ILE A 385 5.38 13.31 9.95
CA ILE A 385 4.24 13.84 9.19
C ILE A 385 4.54 15.31 8.90
N TRP A 386 4.86 15.64 7.65
CA TRP A 386 5.09 17.02 7.25
C TRP A 386 3.80 17.82 7.15
N SER A 387 3.91 19.17 7.06
CA SER A 387 2.78 20.10 7.03
C SER A 387 1.72 19.76 5.99
N GLU A 388 2.15 19.31 4.82
CA GLU A 388 1.26 18.96 3.70
C GLU A 388 0.37 17.76 4.07
N THR A 389 0.97 16.67 4.54
CA THR A 389 0.22 15.50 5.01
C THR A 389 -0.57 15.80 6.28
N LEU A 390 0.00 16.60 7.20
CA LEU A 390 -0.71 17.02 8.42
C LEU A 390 -1.98 17.82 8.10
N SER A 391 -1.98 18.60 7.02
CA SER A 391 -3.18 19.30 6.54
C SER A 391 -4.27 18.32 6.07
N LYS A 392 -3.90 17.20 5.44
CA LYS A 392 -4.85 16.14 5.05
C LYS A 392 -5.47 15.47 6.29
N PHE A 393 -4.67 15.17 7.32
CA PHE A 393 -5.17 14.67 8.61
C PHE A 393 -6.21 15.62 9.21
N LYS A 394 -5.91 16.93 9.20
CA LYS A 394 -6.83 17.96 9.70
C LYS A 394 -8.14 18.03 8.89
N LEU A 395 -8.06 17.96 7.57
CA LEU A 395 -9.25 17.94 6.69
C LEU A 395 -10.17 16.76 6.98
N LYS A 396 -9.59 15.59 7.28
CA LYS A 396 -10.35 14.38 7.68
C LYS A 396 -10.74 14.37 9.17
N GLY A 397 -10.47 15.44 9.93
CA GLY A 397 -10.80 15.53 11.36
C GLY A 397 -9.98 14.60 12.25
N ILE A 398 -8.84 14.10 11.76
CA ILE A 398 -8.00 13.14 12.48
C ILE A 398 -6.88 13.87 13.23
N ASP A 399 -6.84 13.68 14.55
CA ASP A 399 -5.72 14.14 15.39
C ASP A 399 -4.68 13.02 15.52
N PRO A 400 -3.45 13.20 15.00
CA PRO A 400 -2.38 12.21 15.12
C PRO A 400 -2.06 11.80 16.57
N GLN A 401 -2.20 12.73 17.53
CA GLN A 401 -1.98 12.42 18.94
C GLN A 401 -3.02 11.41 19.46
N ALA A 402 -4.29 11.66 19.18
CA ALA A 402 -5.38 10.80 19.62
C ALA A 402 -5.34 9.43 18.91
N ARG A 403 -4.98 9.45 17.60
CA ARG A 403 -4.97 8.23 16.78
C ARG A 403 -3.84 7.28 17.14
N TYR A 404 -2.61 7.76 17.37
CA TYR A 404 -1.43 6.91 17.42
C TYR A 404 -0.83 6.72 18.81
N ASN A 405 -1.08 7.61 19.78
CA ASN A 405 -0.42 7.52 21.07
C ASN A 405 -0.82 6.24 21.82
N GLY A 406 0.15 5.45 22.25
CA GLY A 406 -0.06 4.17 22.92
C GLY A 406 -0.43 2.99 22.02
N GLN A 407 -0.63 3.21 20.72
CA GLN A 407 -1.01 2.18 19.74
C GLN A 407 0.21 1.45 19.19
N TRP A 408 0.03 0.19 18.81
CA TRP A 408 0.93 -0.50 17.91
C TRP A 408 0.68 -0.02 16.49
N VAL A 409 1.75 0.31 15.79
CA VAL A 409 1.66 0.80 14.41
C VAL A 409 2.61 0.06 13.49
N THR A 410 2.28 0.04 12.20
CA THR A 410 3.13 -0.46 11.13
C THR A 410 3.11 0.51 9.96
N MET A 411 4.23 0.56 9.23
CA MET A 411 4.38 1.31 7.99
C MET A 411 5.51 0.71 7.15
N SER A 412 5.25 0.49 5.86
CA SER A 412 6.30 0.19 4.88
C SER A 412 6.81 1.47 4.25
N GLY A 413 8.13 1.63 4.14
CA GLY A 413 8.71 2.82 3.54
C GLY A 413 10.23 2.90 3.65
N LEU A 414 10.80 3.94 3.04
CA LEU A 414 12.23 4.20 3.08
C LEU A 414 12.68 4.57 4.49
N LEU A 415 13.58 3.77 5.03
CA LEU A 415 14.28 4.08 6.27
C LEU A 415 15.49 4.97 5.96
N ASP A 416 15.36 6.26 6.23
CA ASP A 416 16.43 7.25 6.04
C ASP A 416 17.02 7.68 7.39
N LYS A 417 18.14 8.40 7.36
CA LYS A 417 18.77 8.99 8.54
C LYS A 417 18.95 10.49 8.40
N TYR A 418 18.69 11.19 9.49
CA TYR A 418 19.01 12.61 9.65
C TYR A 418 20.12 12.76 10.70
N VAL A 419 21.26 13.32 10.28
CA VAL A 419 22.43 13.48 11.14
C VAL A 419 22.54 14.94 11.59
N ARG A 420 22.66 15.17 12.89
CA ARG A 420 22.90 16.48 13.47
C ARG A 420 23.99 16.42 14.56
N GLY A 421 25.19 16.89 14.21
CA GLY A 421 26.34 16.73 15.07
C GLY A 421 26.65 15.25 15.33
N ARG A 422 26.64 14.83 16.59
CA ARG A 422 26.87 13.42 16.97
C ARG A 422 25.59 12.56 17.03
N SER A 423 24.41 13.18 16.85
CA SER A 423 23.13 12.48 16.95
C SER A 423 22.64 12.04 15.59
N VAL A 424 22.17 10.80 15.50
CA VAL A 424 21.55 10.19 14.33
C VAL A 424 20.07 9.93 14.63
N ALA A 425 19.18 10.44 13.82
CA ALA A 425 17.77 10.10 13.85
C ALA A 425 17.41 9.29 12.61
N TYR A 426 17.08 8.01 12.77
CA TYR A 426 16.44 7.23 11.73
C TYR A 426 15.00 7.74 11.58
N GLN A 427 14.54 7.82 10.35
CA GLN A 427 13.21 8.40 10.08
C GLN A 427 12.54 7.75 8.88
N MET A 428 11.22 7.71 8.93
CA MET A 428 10.36 7.37 7.80
C MET A 428 9.31 8.48 7.64
N ILE A 429 9.01 8.85 6.39
CA ILE A 429 8.07 9.94 6.10
C ILE A 429 6.70 9.35 5.84
N VAL A 430 5.69 9.84 6.55
CA VAL A 430 4.28 9.48 6.36
C VAL A 430 3.70 10.42 5.29
N ASP A 431 3.47 9.91 4.09
CA ASP A 431 3.03 10.70 2.93
C ASP A 431 1.50 10.71 2.75
N SER A 432 0.77 9.75 3.35
CA SER A 432 -0.69 9.64 3.30
C SER A 432 -1.29 9.50 4.70
N VAL A 433 -2.60 9.68 4.83
CA VAL A 433 -3.32 9.50 6.10
C VAL A 433 -3.41 8.01 6.46
N GLY A 434 -3.53 7.13 5.45
CA GLY A 434 -3.55 5.67 5.60
C GLY A 434 -2.17 5.02 5.71
N GLY A 435 -1.07 5.73 5.38
CA GLY A 435 0.27 5.15 5.30
C GLY A 435 0.84 4.63 6.62
N LEU A 436 0.48 5.23 7.76
CA LEU A 436 0.81 4.71 9.09
C LEU A 436 -0.44 4.05 9.69
N GLN A 437 -0.40 2.73 9.83
CA GLN A 437 -1.54 1.92 10.23
C GLN A 437 -1.44 1.52 11.70
N CYS A 438 -2.58 1.61 12.43
CA CYS A 438 -2.71 0.99 13.74
C CYS A 438 -3.04 -0.49 13.58
N ILE A 439 -2.33 -1.35 14.30
CA ILE A 439 -2.53 -2.80 14.29
C ILE A 439 -2.70 -3.33 15.72
N PRO A 440 -3.43 -4.44 15.90
CA PRO A 440 -3.47 -5.13 17.20
C PRO A 440 -2.07 -5.63 17.61
N GLU A 441 -1.81 -5.71 18.91
CA GLU A 441 -0.54 -6.22 19.44
C GLU A 441 -0.24 -7.65 18.96
N GLU A 442 -1.26 -8.50 18.88
CA GLU A 442 -1.11 -9.87 18.36
C GLU A 442 -0.64 -9.89 16.90
N GLU A 443 -1.15 -8.96 16.08
CA GLU A 443 -0.72 -8.79 14.70
C GLU A 443 0.73 -8.30 14.63
N ALA A 444 1.10 -7.32 15.46
CA ALA A 444 2.47 -6.84 15.55
C ALA A 444 3.45 -7.96 15.92
N ARG A 445 3.11 -8.78 16.91
CA ARG A 445 3.91 -9.95 17.31
C ARG A 445 4.04 -10.98 16.19
N PHE A 446 2.95 -11.25 15.48
CA PHE A 446 2.96 -12.17 14.34
C PHE A 446 3.88 -11.67 13.22
N ARG A 447 3.79 -10.40 12.83
CA ARG A 447 4.63 -9.79 11.79
C ARG A 447 6.10 -9.74 12.19
N CYS A 448 6.41 -9.60 13.47
CA CYS A 448 7.78 -9.62 14.01
C CYS A 448 8.41 -11.02 14.11
N GLY A 449 7.87 -12.02 13.44
CA GLY A 449 8.43 -13.38 13.39
C GLY A 449 7.66 -14.42 14.22
N GLY A 450 6.48 -14.05 14.74
CA GLY A 450 5.55 -14.98 15.37
C GLY A 450 5.01 -15.99 14.36
N GLN A 451 4.45 -17.08 14.89
CA GLN A 451 3.78 -18.11 14.10
C GLN A 451 2.32 -18.20 14.56
N ARG A 452 1.41 -18.40 13.61
CA ARG A 452 0.00 -18.71 13.89
C ARG A 452 -0.30 -20.13 13.46
N GLN A 453 -0.94 -20.90 14.33
CA GLN A 453 -1.54 -22.18 13.95
C GLN A 453 -3.00 -21.94 13.60
N VAL A 454 -3.38 -22.37 12.39
CA VAL A 454 -4.73 -22.25 11.89
C VAL A 454 -5.22 -23.65 11.50
N VAL A 455 -6.38 -24.03 12.02
CA VAL A 455 -7.03 -25.30 11.64
C VAL A 455 -7.88 -25.02 10.40
N GLN A 456 -7.49 -25.60 9.27
CA GLN A 456 -8.32 -25.58 8.07
C GLN A 456 -9.28 -26.76 8.11
N SER A 457 -10.57 -26.51 8.24
CA SER A 457 -11.61 -27.52 8.03
C SER A 457 -12.44 -27.15 6.81
N VAL A 458 -12.40 -28.00 5.79
CA VAL A 458 -13.19 -27.80 4.58
C VAL A 458 -14.33 -28.80 4.58
N ASN A 459 -15.48 -28.37 5.07
CA ASN A 459 -16.75 -29.04 4.82
C ASN A 459 -17.75 -27.95 4.41
N VAL A 460 -17.77 -27.59 3.13
CA VAL A 460 -18.91 -26.85 2.57
C VAL A 460 -19.35 -27.57 1.30
N PRO A 461 -20.45 -28.33 1.33
CA PRO A 461 -21.09 -28.77 0.10
C PRO A 461 -21.56 -27.54 -0.67
N LEU A 462 -21.11 -27.38 -1.90
CA LEU A 462 -21.74 -26.44 -2.84
C LEU A 462 -23.19 -26.93 -3.08
N PRO A 463 -24.19 -26.06 -3.10
CA PRO A 463 -25.55 -26.45 -3.41
C PRO A 463 -25.59 -27.03 -4.81
N GLY A 464 -25.80 -28.36 -4.87
CA GLY A 464 -25.99 -29.10 -6.11
C GLY A 464 -27.23 -28.60 -6.83
N ARG A 465 -27.20 -28.57 -8.15
CA ARG A 465 -28.38 -28.48 -9.02
C ARG A 465 -29.39 -29.54 -8.58
N ASN A 466 -30.61 -29.13 -8.25
CA ASN A 466 -31.74 -30.06 -8.15
C ASN A 466 -32.01 -30.66 -9.53
N GLY A 467 -31.90 -31.97 -9.59
CA GLY A 467 -32.35 -32.79 -10.72
C GLY A 467 -31.37 -33.87 -11.10
N ASP A 468 -31.33 -34.93 -10.28
CA ASP A 468 -31.28 -36.32 -10.78
C ASP A 468 -31.54 -37.25 -9.60
N VAL A 469 -32.51 -38.14 -9.79
CA VAL A 469 -32.91 -39.20 -8.87
C VAL A 469 -31.77 -40.21 -8.76
N ALA A 470 -31.06 -40.20 -7.65
CA ALA A 470 -30.01 -41.17 -7.39
C ALA A 470 -30.62 -42.45 -6.82
N THR A 471 -30.49 -43.54 -7.58
CA THR A 471 -30.62 -44.90 -7.10
C THR A 471 -29.67 -45.13 -5.94
N ALA A 472 -30.21 -45.55 -4.81
CA ALA A 472 -29.46 -45.83 -3.58
C ALA A 472 -28.43 -46.95 -3.82
N GLN A 473 -27.15 -46.64 -3.79
CA GLN A 473 -26.08 -47.59 -3.57
C GLN A 473 -25.83 -47.78 -2.09
N GLN A 474 -26.08 -48.96 -1.59
CA GLN A 474 -25.82 -49.39 -0.22
C GLN A 474 -24.34 -49.17 0.17
N SER A 475 -24.15 -48.55 1.30
CA SER A 475 -22.85 -48.25 1.91
C SER A 475 -22.08 -49.55 2.22
N ASN A 476 -20.75 -49.55 2.00
CA ASN A 476 -19.87 -50.66 2.33
C ASN A 476 -19.85 -51.08 3.81
N SER A 477 -20.42 -50.26 4.69
CA SER A 477 -20.60 -50.58 6.12
C SER A 477 -21.62 -51.67 6.35
N ASP A 478 -22.65 -51.78 5.49
CA ASP A 478 -23.70 -52.82 5.64
C ASP A 478 -23.23 -54.19 5.17
N LYS A 479 -22.22 -54.25 4.31
CA LYS A 479 -21.58 -55.52 3.87
C LYS A 479 -20.68 -56.13 4.94
N LEU A 480 -20.11 -55.35 5.86
CA LEU A 480 -19.23 -55.84 6.92
C LEU A 480 -20.03 -56.49 8.08
N ILE A 481 -21.28 -56.04 8.29
CA ILE A 481 -22.15 -56.58 9.36
C ILE A 481 -22.71 -57.96 8.99
N GLN A 482 -22.83 -58.30 7.72
CA GLN A 482 -23.32 -59.61 7.28
C GLN A 482 -22.27 -60.74 7.28
N MET A 483 -20.98 -60.42 7.40
CA MET A 483 -19.90 -61.45 7.34
C MET A 483 -19.36 -61.87 8.72
N THR A 484 -19.80 -61.27 9.84
CA THR A 484 -19.34 -61.64 11.20
C THR A 484 -20.51 -62.06 12.11
N GLY A 485 -21.31 -62.97 11.67
CA GLY A 485 -22.30 -63.64 12.51
C GLY A 485 -21.74 -64.91 13.11
N LYS A 486 -21.31 -64.87 14.37
CA LYS A 486 -21.44 -65.96 15.41
C LYS A 486 -20.48 -65.64 16.57
N GLY A 487 -21.06 -65.56 17.78
CA GLY A 487 -20.35 -65.96 18.98
C GLY A 487 -20.38 -64.97 20.16
N ALA A 488 -21.26 -65.32 21.12
CA ALA A 488 -21.11 -65.23 22.57
C ALA A 488 -21.25 -63.86 23.29
N ARG A 489 -22.31 -63.80 24.07
CA ARG A 489 -22.60 -62.91 25.22
C ARG A 489 -21.50 -62.97 26.28
N THR A 490 -21.05 -61.83 26.77
CA THR A 490 -20.78 -61.66 28.22
C THR A 490 -20.89 -60.18 28.57
N THR A 491 -21.72 -59.90 29.55
CA THR A 491 -22.01 -58.61 30.17
C THR A 491 -20.93 -58.25 31.17
N VAL A 492 -20.28 -57.07 31.00
CA VAL A 492 -19.64 -56.39 32.13
C VAL A 492 -19.81 -54.86 31.94
N ARG A 493 -20.47 -54.25 32.91
CA ARG A 493 -20.59 -52.80 33.08
C ARG A 493 -19.35 -52.30 33.79
N PRO A 494 -18.71 -51.23 33.36
CA PRO A 494 -17.79 -50.46 34.21
C PRO A 494 -18.51 -49.21 34.79
N ARG A 495 -18.27 -49.02 36.09
CA ARG A 495 -18.69 -47.85 36.90
C ARG A 495 -17.90 -46.61 36.52
N LEU A 496 -18.59 -45.44 36.48
CA LEU A 496 -17.99 -44.12 36.47
C LEU A 496 -17.33 -43.78 37.84
N PRO A 497 -16.20 -43.10 37.86
CA PRO A 497 -15.67 -42.51 39.08
C PRO A 497 -16.25 -41.11 39.30
N THR A 498 -16.62 -40.86 40.53
CA THR A 498 -17.13 -39.62 41.13
C THR A 498 -16.00 -38.61 41.27
N VAL A 499 -16.17 -37.38 40.75
CA VAL A 499 -15.23 -36.27 40.94
C VAL A 499 -15.73 -35.42 42.11
N THR A 500 -14.94 -35.35 43.16
CA THR A 500 -15.09 -34.47 44.30
C THR A 500 -14.62 -33.05 44.01
N ARG A 501 -15.43 -32.09 44.33
CA ARG A 501 -15.23 -30.63 44.20
C ARG A 501 -14.50 -30.10 45.45
N PRO A 502 -13.44 -29.30 45.34
CA PRO A 502 -12.91 -28.56 46.51
C PRO A 502 -13.59 -27.21 46.66
N THR A 503 -13.97 -26.95 47.89
CA THR A 503 -14.55 -25.72 48.44
C THR A 503 -13.44 -24.68 48.64
N ILE A 504 -13.61 -23.46 48.09
CA ILE A 504 -12.72 -22.34 48.39
C ILE A 504 -13.43 -21.36 49.31
N THR A 505 -12.88 -21.19 50.49
CA THR A 505 -13.24 -20.22 51.51
C THR A 505 -12.71 -18.84 51.20
N ALA A 506 -13.58 -17.84 51.27
CA ALA A 506 -13.25 -16.42 51.14
C ALA A 506 -12.54 -15.88 52.39
N ARG A 507 -11.50 -15.08 52.21
CA ARG A 507 -11.00 -14.14 53.21
C ARG A 507 -10.74 -12.78 52.57
N ARG A 508 -11.46 -11.77 53.05
CA ARG A 508 -11.09 -10.34 52.94
C ARG A 508 -10.07 -10.00 54.02
N PRO A 509 -9.17 -9.05 53.79
CA PRO A 509 -9.22 -7.85 54.62
C PRO A 509 -9.00 -6.53 53.90
N ASN A 510 -9.58 -5.50 54.53
CA ASN A 510 -9.44 -4.08 54.29
C ASN A 510 -8.02 -3.59 54.50
N THR A 511 -7.60 -2.57 53.72
CA THR A 511 -7.15 -1.27 54.26
C THR A 511 -6.71 -0.36 53.10
N VAL A 512 -7.19 0.88 53.15
CA VAL A 512 -6.81 2.01 52.32
C VAL A 512 -5.60 2.70 52.92
N PRO A 513 -4.65 3.22 52.13
CA PRO A 513 -3.98 4.46 52.51
C PRO A 513 -4.07 5.54 51.44
N SER A 514 -4.14 6.71 51.95
CA SER A 514 -4.21 8.07 51.50
C SER A 514 -3.29 8.52 50.35
N LYS A 515 -3.83 9.46 49.58
CA LYS A 515 -3.35 10.26 48.48
C LYS A 515 -2.20 11.22 48.87
N PRO A 516 -1.16 11.40 48.04
CA PRO A 516 -0.34 12.61 48.06
C PRO A 516 -0.69 13.58 46.90
N PRO A 517 -0.33 14.87 46.99
CA PRO A 517 -0.88 15.95 46.19
C PRO A 517 -0.27 16.07 44.78
N SER A 518 -1.08 16.63 43.87
CA SER A 518 -0.76 16.89 42.47
C SER A 518 0.20 18.06 42.27
N PRO A 519 1.11 17.99 41.30
CA PRO A 519 1.69 19.20 40.72
C PRO A 519 0.89 19.64 39.50
N SER A 520 0.56 20.92 39.47
CA SER A 520 -0.01 21.66 38.34
C SER A 520 0.98 21.78 37.18
N GLY A 521 0.67 21.11 36.07
CA GLY A 521 1.39 21.28 34.81
C GLY A 521 0.44 21.01 33.66
N GLY A 522 0.05 22.06 32.94
CA GLY A 522 -0.87 21.96 31.80
C GLY A 522 -0.37 21.00 30.72
N SER A 523 -1.20 20.08 30.36
CA SER A 523 -0.96 19.02 29.39
C SER A 523 -0.78 19.59 27.98
N ASN A 524 0.19 19.04 27.21
CA ASN A 524 0.35 19.30 25.79
C ASN A 524 -0.90 19.00 24.94
N THR A 525 -1.83 18.22 25.48
CA THR A 525 -3.14 17.90 24.90
C THR A 525 -4.03 19.13 24.73
N ASP A 526 -3.96 20.08 25.66
CA ASP A 526 -4.78 21.29 25.60
C ASP A 526 -4.27 22.27 24.54
N ARG A 527 -2.96 22.30 24.28
CA ARG A 527 -2.36 23.08 23.18
C ARG A 527 -2.76 22.55 21.80
N LEU A 528 -2.82 21.22 21.62
CA LEU A 528 -3.26 20.61 20.36
C LEU A 528 -4.75 20.88 20.11
N LYS A 529 -5.60 20.76 21.13
CA LYS A 529 -7.02 21.09 21.06
C LYS A 529 -7.26 22.57 20.72
N GLN A 530 -6.45 23.46 21.29
CA GLN A 530 -6.56 24.89 21.04
C GLN A 530 -6.18 25.27 19.60
N ILE A 531 -5.20 24.57 18.98
CA ILE A 531 -4.81 24.77 17.59
C ILE A 531 -5.85 24.20 16.62
N LEU A 532 -6.48 23.08 16.97
CA LEU A 532 -7.51 22.43 16.16
C LEU A 532 -8.87 23.15 16.24
N SER A 533 -9.12 23.92 17.31
CA SER A 533 -10.39 24.63 17.53
C SER A 533 -10.40 26.09 17.03
N GLN A 534 -9.27 26.68 16.63
CA GLN A 534 -9.24 28.03 16.08
C GLN A 534 -9.79 28.06 14.65
N LYS A 535 -11.09 28.19 14.52
CA LYS A 535 -11.75 28.77 13.33
C LYS A 535 -11.40 30.25 13.28
N GLY A 536 -10.77 30.68 12.16
CA GLY A 536 -10.27 32.00 11.99
C GLY A 536 -11.34 33.09 12.09
N THR A 537 -11.10 34.04 12.95
CA THR A 537 -11.51 35.43 12.77
C THR A 537 -10.24 36.25 12.53
N VAL A 538 -10.11 36.75 11.32
CA VAL A 538 -9.03 37.68 10.93
C VAL A 538 -9.47 39.07 11.38
N PRO A 539 -8.70 39.79 12.21
CA PRO A 539 -8.96 41.22 12.44
C PRO A 539 -8.49 41.98 11.20
N SER A 540 -9.39 42.76 10.63
CA SER A 540 -9.11 43.73 9.59
C SER A 540 -8.35 44.92 10.19
N THR A 541 -7.07 45.04 9.87
CA THR A 541 -6.29 46.28 10.01
C THR A 541 -6.16 46.94 8.65
N PRO A 542 -6.38 48.26 8.52
CA PRO A 542 -6.32 48.93 7.22
C PRO A 542 -4.88 49.10 6.74
N LEU A 543 -4.66 48.75 5.47
CA LEU A 543 -3.41 48.97 4.75
C LEU A 543 -3.23 50.46 4.43
N PRO A 544 -2.02 51.00 4.46
CA PRO A 544 -1.73 52.37 4.02
C PRO A 544 -1.88 52.49 2.49
N ARG A 545 -2.53 53.60 2.08
CA ARG A 545 -2.73 53.95 0.66
C ARG A 545 -1.39 54.29 0.00
N VAL A 546 -1.10 53.62 -1.11
CA VAL A 546 -0.05 53.98 -2.05
C VAL A 546 -0.67 54.92 -3.11
N PRO A 547 -0.05 56.04 -3.45
CA PRO A 547 -0.59 56.96 -4.45
C PRO A 547 -0.46 56.43 -5.87
N SER A 548 -1.53 56.56 -6.66
CA SER A 548 -1.60 56.21 -8.08
C SER A 548 -0.76 57.15 -8.94
N PRO A 549 -0.04 56.67 -9.97
CA PRO A 549 0.52 57.54 -10.99
C PRO A 549 -0.54 57.97 -12.01
N ARG A 550 -0.51 59.26 -12.40
CA ARG A 550 -1.35 59.87 -13.45
C ARG A 550 -1.07 59.25 -14.83
N PRO A 551 -2.09 59.10 -15.68
CA PRO A 551 -1.87 58.67 -17.06
C PRO A 551 -1.43 59.86 -17.94
N THR A 552 -0.38 59.65 -18.71
CA THR A 552 -0.01 60.47 -19.87
C THR A 552 -0.63 59.85 -21.15
N VAL A 553 -1.34 60.67 -21.87
CA VAL A 553 -1.94 60.41 -23.17
C VAL A 553 -0.88 60.64 -24.26
N PRO A 554 -0.78 59.80 -25.29
CA PRO A 554 -0.48 60.29 -26.64
C PRO A 554 -1.64 60.03 -27.62
N SER A 555 -1.91 61.06 -28.36
CA SER A 555 -2.83 61.15 -29.49
C SER A 555 -2.37 60.34 -30.71
N GLY A 556 -3.31 59.76 -31.47
CA GLY A 556 -3.10 59.47 -32.88
C GLY A 556 -3.78 58.21 -33.41
N GLY A 557 -4.96 58.33 -33.92
CA GLY A 557 -5.47 58.00 -35.25
C GLY A 557 -5.53 56.52 -35.71
N GLY A 558 -6.74 56.11 -36.05
CA GLY A 558 -6.92 55.04 -37.04
C GLY A 558 -8.06 54.04 -36.74
N SER A 559 -9.12 54.21 -37.51
CA SER A 559 -10.36 53.46 -37.60
C SER A 559 -10.24 51.93 -37.73
N GLY A 560 -11.29 51.21 -37.24
CA GLY A 560 -11.66 49.93 -37.85
C GLY A 560 -12.37 48.96 -36.93
N CYS A 561 -13.68 48.98 -36.96
CA CYS A 561 -14.70 47.90 -36.85
C CYS A 561 -14.55 46.73 -35.85
N CYS A 562 -15.38 46.73 -34.87
CA CYS A 562 -16.56 45.85 -34.64
C CYS A 562 -16.40 44.35 -34.39
N LEU A 563 -16.95 43.96 -33.28
CA LEU A 563 -17.84 42.83 -32.94
C LEU A 563 -17.28 41.77 -32.01
N CYS A 564 -17.89 41.76 -30.83
CA CYS A 564 -18.40 40.66 -30.00
C CYS A 564 -17.47 39.46 -29.70
N LEU A 565 -17.16 39.27 -28.44
CA LEU A 565 -17.76 38.21 -27.63
C LEU A 565 -17.26 38.31 -26.17
N ALA A 566 -18.23 38.60 -25.30
CA ALA A 566 -18.09 38.43 -23.85
C ALA A 566 -18.11 36.93 -23.52
N GLY A 567 -17.37 36.55 -22.50
CA GLY A 567 -17.59 35.28 -21.81
C GLY A 567 -16.33 34.47 -21.60
N VAL A 568 -16.11 34.20 -20.34
CA VAL A 568 -15.19 33.20 -19.75
C VAL A 568 -13.86 33.79 -19.25
N ILE A 569 -13.96 34.46 -18.13
CA ILE A 569 -12.91 34.49 -17.10
C ILE A 569 -13.58 34.08 -15.80
N PHE A 570 -13.47 32.81 -15.44
CA PHE A 570 -13.46 32.29 -14.06
C PHE A 570 -13.05 30.82 -14.14
N ILE A 571 -12.17 30.44 -13.21
CA ILE A 571 -11.62 29.10 -12.94
C ILE A 571 -10.16 28.92 -13.44
N PHE A 572 -9.23 29.52 -12.71
CA PHE A 572 -7.89 28.97 -12.52
C PHE A 572 -7.32 29.47 -11.18
N ALA A 573 -7.78 28.84 -10.12
CA ALA A 573 -7.17 28.95 -8.78
C ALA A 573 -7.64 27.78 -7.93
N PHE A 574 -7.17 26.56 -8.25
CA PHE A 574 -7.13 25.43 -7.31
C PHE A 574 -6.43 24.27 -8.00
N LEU A 575 -5.12 24.18 -7.91
CA LEU A 575 -4.31 22.97 -8.10
C LEU A 575 -2.84 23.27 -7.77
N TRP A 576 -2.62 23.58 -6.50
CA TRP A 576 -1.26 23.63 -5.95
C TRP A 576 -1.24 22.83 -4.65
N SER A 577 -1.29 21.53 -4.75
CA SER A 577 -0.96 20.65 -3.62
C SER A 577 -0.90 19.22 -4.09
N LEU A 578 0.23 18.81 -4.66
CA LEU A 578 0.63 17.41 -4.77
C LEU A 578 1.99 17.35 -5.49
N CYS A 579 3.02 17.72 -4.77
CA CYS A 579 4.38 17.23 -5.01
C CYS A 579 5.08 16.99 -3.68
#